data_8ac1fc7fe729d49c2b70eb2055caa908
#
_entry.id   8ac1fc7fe729d49c2b70eb2055caa908
#
_cell.length_a   1.000
_cell.length_b   1.000
_cell.length_c   1.000
_cell.angle_alpha   90.00
_cell.angle_beta   90.00
_cell.angle_gamma   90.00
#
_symmetry.space_group_name_H-M   'P 1'
#
loop_
_entity.id
_entity.type
_entity.pdbx_description
1 polymer ?
#
loop_
_entity_poly.entity_id
_entity_poly.type
_entity_poly.pdbx_seq_one_letter_code
_entity_poly.pdbx_strand_id
1 'polypeptide(L)'
;LNYGNYYVSIKTGSCTSSSTSVNLKQFYLDNPDYTFTQPSCGVGGTITITTPSASYSINGGNTWSSNPIFSNLPQGSYNIAVKNSLNCTSNLYGRYLTLDKYYLPKPDVEIIQPKCGLNGSIKIVTPAAQYSFDNGNTWTTNPVLSNLTSGYYYIVVKNAQNCISESFSVSIAT
;
A
#
# COMPACT_ATOMS: atom_id res chain seq x y z
N LEU A 1 -19.67 24.97 25.04
CA LEU A 1 -19.42 23.68 25.68
C LEU A 1 -18.70 22.76 24.70
N ASN A 2 -17.70 22.02 25.16
CA ASN A 2 -17.00 21.01 24.39
C ASN A 2 -17.83 19.69 24.41
N TYR A 3 -17.48 18.73 23.55
CA TYR A 3 -18.05 17.40 23.65
C TYR A 3 -17.73 16.76 25.00
N GLY A 4 -18.67 15.99 25.55
CA GLY A 4 -18.51 15.34 26.86
C GLY A 4 -19.85 15.14 27.56
N ASN A 5 -19.79 14.57 28.74
CA ASN A 5 -20.95 14.40 29.61
C ASN A 5 -21.07 15.59 30.56
N TYR A 6 -22.24 16.20 30.58
CA TYR A 6 -22.58 17.32 31.44
C TYR A 6 -23.71 16.92 32.38
N TYR A 7 -23.64 17.36 33.63
CA TYR A 7 -24.66 17.15 34.62
C TYR A 7 -25.31 18.48 34.95
N VAL A 8 -26.60 18.62 34.63
CA VAL A 8 -27.36 19.87 34.77
C VAL A 8 -28.27 19.75 35.99
N SER A 9 -28.23 20.69 36.88
CA SER A 9 -29.16 20.82 38.01
C SER A 9 -29.62 22.29 38.12
N ILE A 10 -30.80 22.47 38.72
CA ILE A 10 -31.38 23.78 39.01
C ILE A 10 -31.24 24.07 40.51
N LYS A 11 -30.87 25.31 40.85
CA LYS A 11 -30.79 25.77 42.23
C LYS A 11 -31.73 26.95 42.42
N THR A 12 -32.60 26.86 43.43
CA THR A 12 -33.49 27.96 43.81
C THR A 12 -33.36 28.17 45.35
N GLY A 13 -32.76 29.27 45.74
CA GLY A 13 -32.41 29.51 47.13
C GLY A 13 -31.40 28.48 47.64
N SER A 14 -31.73 27.80 48.75
CA SER A 14 -30.92 26.70 49.32
C SER A 14 -31.22 25.33 48.75
N CYS A 15 -32.28 25.17 47.93
CA CYS A 15 -32.71 23.88 47.37
C CYS A 15 -32.05 23.64 46.00
N THR A 16 -31.49 22.44 45.80
CA THR A 16 -30.91 22.01 44.51
C THR A 16 -31.68 20.74 44.02
N SER A 17 -32.05 20.71 42.77
CA SER A 17 -32.67 19.52 42.14
C SER A 17 -31.68 18.38 41.99
N SER A 18 -32.20 17.17 41.76
CA SER A 18 -31.38 16.09 41.18
C SER A 18 -30.76 16.52 39.84
N SER A 19 -29.59 15.99 39.49
CA SER A 19 -28.94 16.29 38.24
C SER A 19 -29.45 15.39 37.10
N THR A 20 -29.53 15.93 35.91
CA THR A 20 -29.78 15.20 34.67
C THR A 20 -28.51 15.19 33.82
N SER A 21 -28.13 14.01 33.34
CA SER A 21 -26.96 13.89 32.45
C SER A 21 -27.31 14.23 30.99
N VAL A 22 -26.47 15.01 30.35
CA VAL A 22 -26.55 15.35 28.93
C VAL A 22 -25.21 15.01 28.29
N ASN A 23 -25.23 14.21 27.22
CA ASN A 23 -24.04 13.87 26.46
C ASN A 23 -23.97 14.74 25.18
N LEU A 24 -22.97 15.60 25.09
CA LEU A 24 -22.62 16.32 23.86
C LEU A 24 -21.62 15.48 23.07
N LYS A 25 -22.06 14.99 21.90
CA LYS A 25 -21.24 14.16 21.01
C LYS A 25 -20.25 15.03 20.24
N GLN A 26 -19.06 14.48 19.98
CA GLN A 26 -18.11 15.09 19.06
C GLN A 26 -18.69 15.04 17.64
N PHE A 27 -18.60 16.17 16.94
CA PHE A 27 -18.96 16.26 15.53
C PHE A 27 -17.71 15.98 14.66
N TYR A 28 -17.87 15.12 13.67
CA TYR A 28 -16.89 14.88 12.63
C TYR A 28 -17.51 15.24 11.27
N LEU A 29 -16.67 15.68 10.34
CA LEU A 29 -17.05 15.74 8.94
C LEU A 29 -17.23 14.32 8.39
N ASP A 30 -17.98 14.17 7.32
CA ASP A 30 -18.08 12.90 6.60
C ASP A 30 -16.71 12.44 6.10
N ASN A 31 -16.55 11.13 5.91
CA ASN A 31 -15.34 10.57 5.34
C ASN A 31 -15.12 11.09 3.92
N PRO A 32 -13.90 11.53 3.57
CA PRO A 32 -13.67 12.10 2.25
C PRO A 32 -13.69 11.04 1.14
N ASP A 33 -14.16 11.46 -0.03
CA ASP A 33 -13.98 10.72 -1.27
C ASP A 33 -12.62 11.01 -1.88
N TYR A 34 -12.06 10.02 -2.60
CA TYR A 34 -10.78 10.13 -3.25
C TYR A 34 -10.68 9.23 -4.47
N THR A 35 -9.74 9.56 -5.35
CA THR A 35 -9.24 8.71 -6.43
C THR A 35 -7.76 8.43 -6.20
N PHE A 36 -7.24 7.37 -6.80
CA PHE A 36 -5.83 7.03 -6.67
C PHE A 36 -5.30 6.31 -7.89
N THR A 37 -3.97 6.34 -8.06
CA THR A 37 -3.23 5.49 -8.98
C THR A 37 -2.22 4.66 -8.20
N GLN A 38 -2.09 3.39 -8.53
CA GLN A 38 -1.06 2.53 -7.95
C GLN A 38 0.33 2.95 -8.41
N PRO A 39 1.38 2.73 -7.60
CA PRO A 39 2.74 2.87 -8.05
C PRO A 39 3.03 1.96 -9.25
N SER A 40 3.91 2.43 -10.14
CA SER A 40 4.44 1.64 -11.25
C SER A 40 5.97 1.67 -11.22
N CYS A 41 6.62 1.00 -12.16
CA CYS A 41 8.08 0.94 -12.19
C CYS A 41 8.72 2.33 -12.28
N GLY A 42 9.43 2.73 -11.23
CA GLY A 42 10.11 4.03 -11.15
C GLY A 42 9.19 5.24 -10.94
N VAL A 43 7.86 5.02 -10.80
CA VAL A 43 6.88 6.10 -10.59
C VAL A 43 6.05 5.79 -9.35
N GLY A 44 6.03 6.72 -8.41
CA GLY A 44 5.18 6.61 -7.23
C GLY A 44 3.69 6.72 -7.57
N GLY A 45 2.84 6.21 -6.67
CA GLY A 45 1.40 6.36 -6.77
C GLY A 45 0.93 7.79 -6.53
N THR A 46 -0.34 8.04 -6.79
CA THR A 46 -0.99 9.33 -6.54
C THR A 46 -2.28 9.12 -5.77
N ILE A 47 -2.56 9.98 -4.81
CA ILE A 47 -3.86 10.08 -4.13
C ILE A 47 -4.41 11.49 -4.38
N THR A 48 -5.63 11.58 -4.89
CA THR A 48 -6.36 12.84 -5.07
C THR A 48 -7.62 12.81 -4.22
N ILE A 49 -7.70 13.67 -3.21
CA ILE A 49 -8.90 13.80 -2.38
C ILE A 49 -9.89 14.69 -3.13
N THR A 50 -11.08 14.15 -3.44
CA THR A 50 -12.08 14.82 -4.28
C THR A 50 -13.11 15.60 -3.48
N THR A 51 -13.25 15.32 -2.19
CA THR A 51 -14.12 16.10 -1.29
C THR A 51 -13.52 17.50 -1.05
N PRO A 52 -14.22 18.60 -1.43
CA PRO A 52 -13.72 19.96 -1.20
C PRO A 52 -13.54 20.24 0.29
N SER A 53 -12.38 20.77 0.67
CA SER A 53 -12.10 21.14 2.05
C SER A 53 -10.98 22.19 2.13
N ALA A 54 -10.71 22.73 3.33
CA ALA A 54 -9.65 23.71 3.53
C ALA A 54 -8.26 23.05 3.62
N SER A 55 -8.18 21.82 4.12
CA SER A 55 -6.93 21.08 4.23
C SER A 55 -7.16 19.57 4.12
N TYR A 56 -6.13 18.88 3.65
CA TYR A 56 -6.11 17.48 3.28
C TYR A 56 -4.97 16.77 3.97
N SER A 57 -5.18 15.53 4.39
CA SER A 57 -4.17 14.68 5.01
C SER A 57 -4.25 13.26 4.45
N ILE A 58 -3.10 12.60 4.31
CA ILE A 58 -2.98 11.17 3.94
C ILE A 58 -2.30 10.35 5.04
N ASN A 59 -2.08 10.93 6.23
CA ASN A 59 -1.42 10.27 7.37
C ASN A 59 -2.20 10.44 8.68
N GLY A 60 -3.53 10.42 8.60
CA GLY A 60 -4.41 10.48 9.77
C GLY A 60 -4.37 11.82 10.51
N GLY A 61 -4.13 12.92 9.79
CA GLY A 61 -4.11 14.26 10.39
C GLY A 61 -2.79 14.65 11.06
N ASN A 62 -1.72 13.85 10.96
CA ASN A 62 -0.40 14.22 11.49
C ASN A 62 0.19 15.40 10.74
N THR A 63 -0.03 15.48 9.42
CA THR A 63 0.32 16.63 8.59
C THR A 63 -0.83 17.01 7.68
N TRP A 64 -0.91 18.29 7.30
CA TRP A 64 -1.99 18.86 6.50
C TRP A 64 -1.42 19.66 5.33
N SER A 65 -2.08 19.54 4.17
CA SER A 65 -1.78 20.25 2.93
C SER A 65 -3.02 21.01 2.45
N SER A 66 -2.87 22.18 1.83
CA SER A 66 -3.94 22.86 1.09
C SER A 66 -4.13 22.26 -0.32
N ASN A 67 -3.15 21.49 -0.82
CA ASN A 67 -3.27 20.78 -2.09
C ASN A 67 -3.94 19.42 -1.86
N PRO A 68 -5.04 19.09 -2.57
CA PRO A 68 -5.71 17.79 -2.48
C PRO A 68 -4.98 16.66 -3.20
N ILE A 69 -3.91 16.95 -3.96
CA ILE A 69 -3.17 15.97 -4.76
C ILE A 69 -1.83 15.65 -4.08
N PHE A 70 -1.63 14.37 -3.82
CA PHE A 70 -0.40 13.82 -3.25
C PHE A 70 0.22 12.86 -4.28
N SER A 71 1.39 13.20 -4.82
CA SER A 71 2.05 12.45 -5.89
C SER A 71 3.36 11.80 -5.42
N ASN A 72 3.92 10.91 -6.24
CA ASN A 72 5.16 10.18 -5.97
C ASN A 72 5.13 9.39 -4.65
N LEU A 73 3.96 8.86 -4.32
CA LEU A 73 3.76 8.11 -3.08
C LEU A 73 4.35 6.69 -3.24
N PRO A 74 5.18 6.24 -2.28
CA PRO A 74 5.63 4.85 -2.25
C PRO A 74 4.47 3.89 -1.95
N GLN A 75 4.72 2.59 -2.11
CA GLN A 75 3.83 1.56 -1.55
C GLN A 75 3.65 1.78 -0.05
N GLY A 76 2.45 1.54 0.46
CA GLY A 76 2.17 1.71 1.88
C GLY A 76 0.69 1.95 2.16
N SER A 77 0.36 2.04 3.44
CA SER A 77 -1.00 2.35 3.89
C SER A 77 -1.11 3.84 4.22
N TYR A 78 -2.16 4.45 3.72
CA TYR A 78 -2.47 5.87 3.87
C TYR A 78 -3.80 6.02 4.58
N ASN A 79 -3.87 6.94 5.51
CA ASN A 79 -5.09 7.25 6.23
C ASN A 79 -5.57 8.65 5.84
N ILE A 80 -6.68 8.71 5.10
CA ILE A 80 -7.16 9.89 4.42
C ILE A 80 -8.12 10.68 5.31
N ALA A 81 -7.87 11.97 5.47
CA ALA A 81 -8.71 12.87 6.25
C ALA A 81 -8.81 14.25 5.62
N VAL A 82 -9.86 14.97 5.93
CA VAL A 82 -10.08 16.37 5.56
C VAL A 82 -10.35 17.22 6.80
N LYS A 83 -10.06 18.50 6.67
CA LYS A 83 -10.30 19.51 7.70
C LYS A 83 -10.88 20.77 7.05
N ASN A 84 -12.00 21.27 7.58
CA ASN A 84 -12.61 22.52 7.10
C ASN A 84 -11.93 23.77 7.70
N SER A 85 -12.40 24.95 7.29
CA SER A 85 -11.88 26.26 7.78
C SER A 85 -12.13 26.51 9.27
N LEU A 86 -13.07 25.80 9.89
CA LEU A 86 -13.35 25.87 11.33
C LEU A 86 -12.56 24.85 12.14
N ASN A 87 -11.56 24.18 11.52
CA ASN A 87 -10.75 23.11 12.12
C ASN A 87 -11.53 21.84 12.52
N CYS A 88 -12.77 21.66 12.06
CA CYS A 88 -13.47 20.39 12.20
C CYS A 88 -12.83 19.36 11.24
N THR A 89 -12.56 18.16 11.72
CA THR A 89 -11.93 17.08 10.93
C THR A 89 -12.94 15.99 10.61
N SER A 90 -12.69 15.26 9.53
CA SER A 90 -13.30 13.94 9.33
C SER A 90 -12.75 12.94 10.36
N ASN A 91 -13.34 11.74 10.41
CA ASN A 91 -12.80 10.68 11.26
C ASN A 91 -11.36 10.34 10.84
N LEU A 92 -10.38 10.61 11.71
CA LEU A 92 -8.96 10.42 11.45
C LEU A 92 -8.54 8.93 11.30
N TYR A 93 -9.41 8.00 11.66
CA TYR A 93 -9.17 6.56 11.62
C TYR A 93 -10.15 5.81 10.70
N GLY A 94 -10.93 6.54 9.91
CA GLY A 94 -12.07 5.96 9.18
C GLY A 94 -11.83 5.62 7.72
N ARG A 95 -10.74 6.07 7.10
CA ARG A 95 -10.56 5.95 5.65
C ARG A 95 -9.13 5.54 5.28
N TYR A 96 -8.91 4.23 5.13
CA TYR A 96 -7.62 3.67 4.76
C TYR A 96 -7.57 3.33 3.28
N LEU A 97 -6.40 3.55 2.68
CA LEU A 97 -6.04 3.15 1.34
C LEU A 97 -4.67 2.49 1.37
N THR A 98 -4.50 1.37 0.68
CA THR A 98 -3.19 0.75 0.46
C THR A 98 -2.76 0.97 -0.98
N LEU A 99 -1.56 1.50 -1.16
CA LEU A 99 -0.84 1.48 -2.42
C LEU A 99 0.08 0.26 -2.42
N ASP A 100 -0.14 -0.63 -3.37
CA ASP A 100 0.53 -1.92 -3.44
C ASP A 100 1.94 -1.80 -4.04
N LYS A 101 2.78 -2.79 -3.75
CA LYS A 101 4.07 -2.90 -4.41
C LYS A 101 3.87 -3.30 -5.87
N TYR A 102 4.55 -2.57 -6.76
CA TYR A 102 4.57 -2.92 -8.16
C TYR A 102 5.57 -4.06 -8.42
N TYR A 103 5.14 -5.03 -9.18
CA TYR A 103 5.98 -6.09 -9.75
C TYR A 103 5.80 -6.13 -11.27
N LEU A 104 6.86 -6.46 -11.99
CA LEU A 104 6.73 -6.86 -13.40
C LEU A 104 5.96 -8.20 -13.45
N PRO A 105 5.31 -8.52 -14.57
CA PRO A 105 4.69 -9.83 -14.76
C PRO A 105 5.68 -10.96 -14.56
N LYS A 106 5.17 -12.16 -14.22
CA LYS A 106 5.97 -13.38 -14.13
C LYS A 106 6.71 -13.63 -15.44
N PRO A 107 7.99 -14.05 -15.37
CA PRO A 107 8.74 -14.36 -16.58
C PRO A 107 8.27 -15.68 -17.23
N ASP A 108 8.34 -15.72 -18.54
CA ASP A 108 8.18 -16.97 -19.32
C ASP A 108 9.51 -17.73 -19.31
N VAL A 109 9.42 -19.06 -19.21
CA VAL A 109 10.58 -19.95 -19.14
C VAL A 109 10.42 -21.18 -20.03
N GLU A 110 11.52 -21.64 -20.60
CA GLU A 110 11.68 -22.95 -21.20
C GLU A 110 12.42 -23.87 -20.24
N ILE A 111 11.91 -25.09 -20.03
CA ILE A 111 12.48 -26.04 -19.06
C ILE A 111 12.86 -27.31 -19.80
N ILE A 112 14.11 -27.76 -19.63
CA ILE A 112 14.58 -29.08 -20.06
C ILE A 112 14.79 -29.90 -18.79
N GLN A 113 13.97 -30.94 -18.63
CA GLN A 113 14.10 -31.89 -17.53
C GLN A 113 15.31 -32.80 -17.73
N PRO A 114 15.99 -33.25 -16.67
CA PRO A 114 17.05 -34.22 -16.77
C PRO A 114 16.58 -35.52 -17.45
N LYS A 115 17.47 -36.11 -18.23
CA LYS A 115 17.27 -37.43 -18.84
C LYS A 115 18.53 -38.24 -18.58
N CYS A 116 18.46 -39.56 -18.79
CA CYS A 116 19.62 -40.44 -18.63
C CYS A 116 20.88 -39.90 -19.35
N GLY A 117 21.88 -39.51 -18.61
CA GLY A 117 23.15 -38.95 -19.11
C GLY A 117 23.09 -37.44 -19.47
N LEU A 118 21.95 -36.75 -19.28
CA LEU A 118 21.81 -35.31 -19.55
C LEU A 118 21.22 -34.57 -18.33
N ASN A 119 21.87 -33.48 -17.96
CA ASN A 119 21.39 -32.61 -16.90
C ASN A 119 20.24 -31.71 -17.38
N GLY A 120 19.42 -31.24 -16.43
CA GLY A 120 18.37 -30.27 -16.70
C GLY A 120 18.88 -28.84 -16.96
N SER A 121 18.03 -28.03 -17.56
CA SER A 121 18.30 -26.60 -17.70
C SER A 121 17.01 -25.78 -17.66
N ILE A 122 17.16 -24.52 -17.27
CA ILE A 122 16.10 -23.49 -17.33
C ILE A 122 16.63 -22.35 -18.19
N LYS A 123 15.81 -21.92 -19.16
CA LYS A 123 16.06 -20.71 -19.96
C LYS A 123 14.92 -19.75 -19.75
N ILE A 124 15.24 -18.54 -19.32
CA ILE A 124 14.28 -17.44 -19.20
C ILE A 124 14.11 -16.80 -20.58
N VAL A 125 12.87 -16.80 -21.12
CA VAL A 125 12.54 -16.29 -22.45
C VAL A 125 12.19 -14.82 -22.41
N THR A 126 11.62 -14.34 -21.32
CA THR A 126 11.29 -12.93 -21.12
C THR A 126 12.53 -12.06 -21.16
N PRO A 127 12.63 -11.07 -22.09
CA PRO A 127 13.77 -10.15 -22.13
C PRO A 127 13.85 -9.30 -20.87
N ALA A 128 15.04 -9.23 -20.27
CA ALA A 128 15.27 -8.44 -19.07
C ALA A 128 16.74 -7.95 -19.00
N ALA A 129 17.04 -7.00 -18.12
CA ALA A 129 18.40 -6.53 -17.90
C ALA A 129 19.22 -7.54 -17.07
N GLN A 130 18.57 -8.22 -16.12
CA GLN A 130 19.18 -9.25 -15.29
C GLN A 130 18.17 -10.33 -14.94
N TYR A 131 18.70 -11.53 -14.68
CA TYR A 131 17.98 -12.75 -14.39
C TYR A 131 18.44 -13.31 -13.05
N SER A 132 17.53 -13.91 -12.29
CA SER A 132 17.82 -14.65 -11.07
C SER A 132 17.08 -15.97 -11.08
N PHE A 133 17.70 -17.00 -10.56
CA PHE A 133 17.17 -18.36 -10.42
C PHE A 133 16.98 -18.77 -8.95
N ASP A 134 17.24 -17.85 -8.01
CA ASP A 134 17.25 -18.03 -6.57
C ASP A 134 16.46 -16.95 -5.81
N ASN A 135 15.33 -16.49 -6.43
CA ASN A 135 14.43 -15.49 -5.88
C ASN A 135 15.08 -14.11 -5.64
N GLY A 136 16.08 -13.73 -6.46
CA GLY A 136 16.72 -12.43 -6.39
C GLY A 136 17.91 -12.36 -5.42
N ASN A 137 18.38 -13.48 -4.86
CA ASN A 137 19.58 -13.50 -4.02
C ASN A 137 20.85 -13.26 -4.87
N THR A 138 20.90 -13.86 -6.06
CA THR A 138 21.98 -13.62 -7.03
C THR A 138 21.43 -13.20 -8.39
N TRP A 139 22.19 -12.38 -9.14
CA TRP A 139 21.78 -11.83 -10.41
C TRP A 139 22.84 -12.08 -11.49
N THR A 140 22.39 -12.43 -12.69
CA THR A 140 23.21 -12.67 -13.88
C THR A 140 22.61 -12.00 -15.12
N THR A 141 23.43 -11.72 -16.14
CA THR A 141 22.98 -11.32 -17.46
C THR A 141 22.72 -12.51 -18.39
N ASN A 142 23.13 -13.73 -17.98
CA ASN A 142 22.86 -14.94 -18.72
C ASN A 142 21.43 -15.46 -18.42
N PRO A 143 20.52 -15.56 -19.40
CA PRO A 143 19.17 -16.07 -19.20
C PRO A 143 19.10 -17.59 -19.03
N VAL A 144 20.23 -18.32 -19.11
CA VAL A 144 20.27 -19.78 -19.07
C VAL A 144 21.03 -20.27 -17.85
N LEU A 145 20.39 -21.16 -17.08
CA LEU A 145 21.00 -21.93 -16.00
C LEU A 145 21.02 -23.42 -16.42
N SER A 146 22.21 -24.01 -16.51
CA SER A 146 22.44 -25.37 -16.97
C SER A 146 22.99 -26.26 -15.84
N ASN A 147 23.06 -27.57 -16.10
CA ASN A 147 23.58 -28.57 -15.16
C ASN A 147 22.81 -28.62 -13.84
N LEU A 148 21.49 -28.51 -13.93
CA LEU A 148 20.61 -28.43 -12.76
C LEU A 148 20.46 -29.82 -12.14
N THR A 149 20.55 -29.82 -10.80
CA THR A 149 20.10 -30.93 -9.96
C THR A 149 18.60 -30.85 -9.70
N SER A 150 17.99 -31.94 -9.26
CA SER A 150 16.59 -31.92 -8.82
C SER A 150 16.37 -30.92 -7.69
N GLY A 151 15.25 -30.22 -7.75
CA GLY A 151 14.92 -29.19 -6.75
C GLY A 151 13.98 -28.11 -7.30
N TYR A 152 13.72 -27.12 -6.44
CA TYR A 152 12.92 -25.96 -6.79
C TYR A 152 13.82 -24.76 -7.07
N TYR A 153 13.52 -24.07 -8.17
CA TYR A 153 14.18 -22.85 -8.59
C TYR A 153 13.14 -21.73 -8.65
N TYR A 154 13.49 -20.58 -8.10
CA TYR A 154 12.58 -19.42 -8.04
C TYR A 154 13.09 -18.34 -8.98
N ILE A 155 12.38 -18.18 -10.07
CA ILE A 155 12.80 -17.33 -11.19
C ILE A 155 12.22 -15.94 -11.01
N VAL A 156 13.05 -14.93 -11.06
CA VAL A 156 12.67 -13.52 -11.16
C VAL A 156 13.54 -12.81 -12.19
N VAL A 157 12.99 -11.77 -12.81
CA VAL A 157 13.71 -10.91 -13.75
C VAL A 157 13.70 -9.47 -13.26
N LYS A 158 14.69 -8.70 -13.70
CA LYS A 158 14.80 -7.29 -13.36
C LYS A 158 15.06 -6.49 -14.63
N ASN A 159 14.26 -5.42 -14.85
CA ASN A 159 14.45 -4.51 -15.96
C ASN A 159 15.55 -3.48 -15.69
N ALA A 160 15.82 -2.59 -16.67
CA ALA A 160 16.83 -1.54 -16.56
C ALA A 160 16.54 -0.50 -15.46
N GLN A 161 15.28 -0.34 -15.04
CA GLN A 161 14.86 0.54 -13.95
C GLN A 161 14.90 -0.15 -12.58
N ASN A 162 15.49 -1.35 -12.47
CA ASN A 162 15.58 -2.16 -11.25
C ASN A 162 14.22 -2.67 -10.70
N CYS A 163 13.16 -2.65 -11.49
CA CYS A 163 11.91 -3.28 -11.10
C CYS A 163 12.00 -4.79 -11.28
N ILE A 164 11.51 -5.52 -10.27
CA ILE A 164 11.59 -6.97 -10.19
C ILE A 164 10.23 -7.56 -10.54
N SER A 165 10.21 -8.71 -11.21
CA SER A 165 8.99 -9.44 -11.53
C SER A 165 8.42 -10.15 -10.30
N GLU A 166 7.18 -10.61 -10.41
CA GLU A 166 6.69 -11.69 -9.55
C GLU A 166 7.57 -12.93 -9.71
N SER A 167 7.69 -13.71 -8.63
CA SER A 167 8.47 -14.94 -8.64
C SER A 167 7.70 -16.07 -9.35
N PHE A 168 8.41 -16.82 -10.19
CA PHE A 168 7.91 -18.04 -10.83
C PHE A 168 8.70 -19.24 -10.33
N SER A 169 8.02 -20.24 -9.74
CA SER A 169 8.66 -21.46 -9.24
C SER A 169 8.70 -22.53 -10.33
N VAL A 170 9.88 -23.14 -10.49
CA VAL A 170 10.14 -24.24 -11.43
C VAL A 170 10.66 -25.44 -10.63
N SER A 171 10.11 -26.62 -10.91
CA SER A 171 10.59 -27.89 -10.36
C SER A 171 11.40 -28.64 -11.42
N ILE A 172 12.61 -29.02 -11.08
CA ILE A 172 13.46 -29.96 -11.83
C ILE A 172 13.35 -31.34 -11.14
N ALA A 173 12.89 -32.31 -11.90
CA ALA A 173 12.71 -33.68 -11.41
C ALA A 173 14.06 -34.42 -11.26
N THR A 174 14.04 -35.58 -10.58
CA THR A 174 15.17 -36.55 -10.52
C THR A 174 15.22 -37.43 -11.74
#